data_8dc70f422fed469e90ed92f49452505c
#
_entry.id   8dc70f422fed469e90ed92f49452505c
#
_cell.length_a   1.000
_cell.length_b   1.000
_cell.length_c   1.000
_cell.angle_alpha   90.00
_cell.angle_beta   90.00
_cell.angle_gamma   90.00
#
_symmetry.space_group_name_H-M   'P 1'
#
loop_
_entity.id
_entity.type
_entity.pdbx_description
1 polymer ?
#
loop_
_entity_poly.entity_id
_entity_poly.type
_entity_poly.pdbx_seq_one_letter_code
_entity_poly.pdbx_strand_id
1 'polypeptide(L)'
;MSRMKEHVMAEIAQIGREPVSDQVYLTLVEALADAQADMRNPVFDKVNPHFKSKFASLAAVRDAVIPVLARHGIALTQTYTLLEGAQILRTTLHRGNETIVSEVPLPAYTNSQQWASATTYIRRVSLMAIAGVCGDEDDDAEAAVQTARKTPEKAAPDGFEAWWREFEDAAQKGSDALKSCWAKAPTDVRTHSMQTRGQAWEGLKAAAAKVGA
;
A
#
# COMPACT_ATOMS: atom_id res chain seq x y z
N MET A 1 -18.52 37.34 28.46
CA MET A 1 -17.64 36.41 27.73
C MET A 1 -17.05 35.30 28.64
N SER A 2 -16.92 35.48 29.95
CA SER A 2 -16.35 34.49 30.89
C SER A 2 -17.25 33.26 31.09
N ARG A 3 -18.54 33.44 31.40
CA ARG A 3 -19.49 32.34 31.70
C ARG A 3 -19.72 31.33 30.56
N MET A 4 -19.65 31.76 29.31
CA MET A 4 -19.83 30.88 28.16
C MET A 4 -18.61 29.98 27.92
N LYS A 5 -17.40 30.50 28.22
CA LYS A 5 -16.18 29.69 28.19
C LYS A 5 -16.15 28.62 29.31
N GLU A 6 -16.60 28.98 30.50
CA GLU A 6 -16.70 28.04 31.64
C GLU A 6 -17.73 26.94 31.38
N HIS A 7 -18.84 27.24 30.76
CA HIS A 7 -19.86 26.25 30.42
C HIS A 7 -19.38 25.28 29.33
N VAL A 8 -18.71 25.77 28.28
CA VAL A 8 -18.14 24.96 27.20
C VAL A 8 -16.99 24.07 27.75
N MET A 9 -16.17 24.58 28.66
CA MET A 9 -15.11 23.78 29.27
C MET A 9 -15.64 22.69 30.20
N ALA A 10 -16.74 22.96 30.90
CA ALA A 10 -17.42 21.95 31.73
C ALA A 10 -18.09 20.85 30.88
N GLU A 11 -18.64 21.19 29.74
CA GLU A 11 -19.27 20.25 28.81
C GLU A 11 -18.21 19.38 28.09
N ILE A 12 -17.05 19.92 27.76
CA ILE A 12 -15.90 19.17 27.23
C ILE A 12 -15.34 18.18 28.25
N ALA A 13 -15.29 18.54 29.53
CA ALA A 13 -14.84 17.66 30.60
C ALA A 13 -15.78 16.47 30.83
N GLN A 14 -17.07 16.60 30.54
CA GLN A 14 -18.06 15.50 30.62
C GLN A 14 -17.92 14.48 29.48
N ILE A 15 -17.24 14.83 28.37
CA ILE A 15 -17.04 13.94 27.22
C ILE A 15 -15.79 13.04 27.40
N GLY A 16 -15.10 13.14 28.56
CA GLY A 16 -13.91 12.31 28.86
C GLY A 16 -12.70 12.63 27.96
N ARG A 17 -12.65 13.83 27.37
CA ARG A 17 -11.45 14.33 26.67
C ARG A 17 -10.52 14.94 27.69
N GLU A 18 -9.32 14.40 27.82
CA GLU A 18 -8.22 15.08 28.47
C GLU A 18 -8.08 16.49 27.85
N PRO A 19 -7.82 17.54 28.66
CA PRO A 19 -7.65 18.88 28.12
C PRO A 19 -6.50 18.87 27.12
N VAL A 20 -6.74 19.46 25.96
CA VAL A 20 -5.68 19.81 25.00
C VAL A 20 -4.62 20.56 25.79
N SER A 21 -3.33 20.17 25.68
CA SER A 21 -2.25 20.80 26.40
C SER A 21 -2.37 22.34 26.25
N ASP A 22 -2.15 23.09 27.34
CA ASP A 22 -2.15 24.56 27.32
C ASP A 22 -1.00 25.15 26.47
N GLN A 23 -0.21 24.29 25.82
CA GLN A 23 0.90 24.67 24.99
C GLN A 23 0.43 25.32 23.68
N VAL A 24 0.82 26.54 23.45
CA VAL A 24 0.52 27.29 22.24
C VAL A 24 1.60 26.99 21.20
N TYR A 25 1.26 26.18 20.21
CA TYR A 25 2.13 25.98 19.05
C TYR A 25 1.89 27.06 18.00
N LEU A 26 2.97 27.59 17.45
CA LEU A 26 2.92 28.58 16.37
C LEU A 26 2.68 27.91 15.02
N THR A 27 3.25 26.72 14.81
CA THR A 27 3.22 25.98 13.52
C THR A 27 2.81 24.52 13.67
N LEU A 28 2.38 23.91 12.58
CA LEU A 28 2.11 22.46 12.50
C LEU A 28 3.39 21.64 12.79
N VAL A 29 4.55 22.12 12.33
CA VAL A 29 5.82 21.39 12.50
C VAL A 29 6.22 21.36 13.97
N GLU A 30 6.07 22.45 14.73
CA GLU A 30 6.33 22.47 16.17
C GLU A 30 5.41 21.52 16.92
N ALA A 31 4.10 21.57 16.62
CA ALA A 31 3.14 20.66 17.22
C ALA A 31 3.43 19.19 16.88
N LEU A 32 3.89 18.92 15.66
CA LEU A 32 4.24 17.56 15.22
C LEU A 32 5.52 17.07 15.93
N ALA A 33 6.52 17.93 16.11
CA ALA A 33 7.75 17.57 16.82
C ALA A 33 7.46 17.15 18.27
N ASP A 34 6.61 17.90 18.98
CA ASP A 34 6.19 17.55 20.33
C ASP A 34 5.30 16.32 20.37
N ALA A 35 4.40 16.15 19.39
CA ALA A 35 3.62 14.94 19.26
C ALA A 35 4.50 13.70 19.04
N GLN A 36 5.54 13.81 18.22
CA GLN A 36 6.47 12.71 17.96
C GLN A 36 7.29 12.36 19.20
N ALA A 37 7.64 13.33 20.05
CA ALA A 37 8.30 13.06 21.33
C ALA A 37 7.41 12.25 22.30
N ASP A 38 6.10 12.44 22.24
CA ASP A 38 5.11 11.70 23.04
C ASP A 38 4.69 10.36 22.41
N MET A 39 4.96 10.16 21.11
CA MET A 39 4.56 8.94 20.43
C MET A 39 5.40 7.75 20.87
N ARG A 40 4.72 6.61 20.90
CA ARG A 40 5.35 5.29 21.04
C ARG A 40 5.04 4.44 19.83
N ASN A 41 5.92 3.51 19.53
CA ASN A 41 5.66 2.53 18.50
C ASN A 41 4.41 1.72 18.86
N PRO A 42 3.55 1.41 17.88
CA PRO A 42 2.35 0.62 18.10
C PRO A 42 2.71 -0.81 18.52
N VAL A 43 1.81 -1.43 19.29
CA VAL A 43 1.98 -2.82 19.73
C VAL A 43 1.78 -3.77 18.55
N PHE A 44 2.66 -4.76 18.43
CA PHE A 44 2.52 -5.82 17.44
C PHE A 44 1.39 -6.78 17.84
N ASP A 45 0.27 -6.72 17.14
CA ASP A 45 -0.96 -7.48 17.40
C ASP A 45 -1.25 -8.55 16.33
N LYS A 46 -0.41 -8.68 15.32
CA LYS A 46 -0.55 -9.63 14.21
C LYS A 46 0.76 -10.32 13.88
N VAL A 47 0.65 -11.51 13.27
CA VAL A 47 1.77 -12.29 12.75
C VAL A 47 1.57 -12.48 11.25
N ASN A 48 2.60 -12.21 10.46
CA ASN A 48 2.60 -12.51 9.04
C ASN A 48 2.74 -14.03 8.84
N PRO A 49 1.76 -14.72 8.24
CA PRO A 49 1.79 -16.18 8.11
C PRO A 49 2.94 -16.68 7.19
N HIS A 50 3.44 -15.83 6.27
CA HIS A 50 4.49 -16.21 5.33
C HIS A 50 5.90 -16.04 5.92
N PHE A 51 6.12 -14.92 6.61
CA PHE A 51 7.45 -14.57 7.15
C PHE A 51 7.56 -14.84 8.65
N LYS A 52 6.46 -15.17 9.34
CA LYS A 52 6.37 -15.35 10.80
C LYS A 52 6.79 -14.11 11.61
N SER A 53 7.07 -12.98 10.97
CA SER A 53 7.35 -11.70 11.62
C SER A 53 6.09 -11.12 12.23
N LYS A 54 6.24 -10.40 13.35
CA LYS A 54 5.14 -9.69 14.00
C LYS A 54 4.99 -8.30 13.41
N PHE A 55 3.77 -7.81 13.36
CA PHE A 55 3.49 -6.44 12.91
C PHE A 55 2.28 -5.86 13.63
N ALA A 56 2.21 -4.53 13.65
CA ALA A 56 1.05 -3.80 14.15
C ALA A 56 -0.01 -3.70 13.05
N SER A 57 -1.26 -4.03 13.36
CA SER A 57 -2.39 -3.80 12.45
C SER A 57 -2.63 -2.31 12.21
N LEU A 58 -3.41 -1.96 11.19
CA LEU A 58 -3.86 -0.57 10.99
C LEU A 58 -4.60 -0.02 12.22
N ALA A 59 -5.34 -0.85 12.94
CA ALA A 59 -6.02 -0.46 14.17
C ALA A 59 -5.01 -0.10 15.25
N ALA A 60 -4.02 -0.97 15.52
CA ALA A 60 -2.99 -0.71 16.52
C ALA A 60 -2.16 0.55 16.21
N VAL A 61 -1.83 0.79 14.93
CA VAL A 61 -1.15 2.02 14.51
C VAL A 61 -2.02 3.25 14.75
N ARG A 62 -3.31 3.20 14.42
CA ARG A 62 -4.23 4.31 14.65
C ARG A 62 -4.40 4.62 16.14
N ASP A 63 -4.50 3.60 16.97
CA ASP A 63 -4.67 3.73 18.41
C ASP A 63 -3.42 4.35 19.07
N ALA A 64 -2.23 4.07 18.55
CA ALA A 64 -1.00 4.69 19.01
C ALA A 64 -0.85 6.16 18.55
N VAL A 65 -1.24 6.47 17.30
CA VAL A 65 -0.94 7.74 16.64
C VAL A 65 -2.04 8.79 16.85
N ILE A 66 -3.32 8.44 16.58
CA ILE A 66 -4.41 9.42 16.52
C ILE A 66 -4.62 10.16 17.85
N PRO A 67 -4.65 9.50 19.02
CA PRO A 67 -4.84 10.21 20.28
C PRO A 67 -3.71 11.19 20.59
N VAL A 68 -2.47 10.84 20.21
CA VAL A 68 -1.32 11.71 20.42
C VAL A 68 -1.42 12.95 19.54
N LEU A 69 -1.60 12.79 18.24
CA LEU A 69 -1.80 13.91 17.31
C LEU A 69 -2.92 14.84 17.79
N ALA A 70 -4.06 14.26 18.21
CA ALA A 70 -5.22 15.03 18.67
C ALA A 70 -4.91 15.88 19.92
N ARG A 71 -4.11 15.37 20.88
CA ARG A 71 -3.68 16.16 22.06
C ARG A 71 -2.84 17.39 21.67
N HIS A 72 -2.07 17.29 20.59
CA HIS A 72 -1.27 18.39 20.06
C HIS A 72 -2.01 19.24 19.00
N GLY A 73 -3.34 19.07 18.89
CA GLY A 73 -4.18 19.86 18.00
C GLY A 73 -3.96 19.58 16.50
N ILE A 74 -3.48 18.37 16.17
CA ILE A 74 -3.23 17.94 14.80
C ILE A 74 -4.33 16.94 14.39
N ALA A 75 -5.07 17.24 13.32
CA ALA A 75 -5.99 16.31 12.70
C ALA A 75 -5.29 15.52 11.58
N LEU A 76 -5.62 14.23 11.44
CA LEU A 76 -5.11 13.38 10.38
C LEU A 76 -6.28 12.88 9.52
N THR A 77 -6.13 13.02 8.20
CA THR A 77 -7.05 12.47 7.20
C THR A 77 -6.35 11.54 6.22
N GLN A 78 -7.05 10.48 5.82
CA GLN A 78 -6.63 9.59 4.73
C GLN A 78 -7.77 9.48 3.73
N THR A 79 -7.55 9.96 2.51
CA THR A 79 -8.54 10.02 1.43
C THR A 79 -8.00 9.38 0.16
N TYR A 80 -8.92 8.80 -0.62
CA TYR A 80 -8.59 8.35 -1.98
C TYR A 80 -8.91 9.45 -2.97
N THR A 81 -8.01 9.70 -3.92
CA THR A 81 -8.18 10.68 -4.98
C THR A 81 -7.57 10.16 -6.29
N LEU A 82 -7.79 10.90 -7.37
CA LEU A 82 -7.17 10.63 -8.66
C LEU A 82 -6.12 11.71 -8.94
N LEU A 83 -4.94 11.29 -9.35
CA LEU A 83 -3.88 12.16 -9.83
C LEU A 83 -3.43 11.62 -11.19
N GLU A 84 -3.57 12.42 -12.25
CA GLU A 84 -3.22 12.04 -13.62
C GLU A 84 -3.82 10.69 -14.08
N GLY A 85 -5.05 10.40 -13.60
CA GLY A 85 -5.76 9.15 -13.90
C GLY A 85 -5.38 7.95 -13.01
N ALA A 86 -4.36 8.07 -12.16
CA ALA A 86 -3.99 7.06 -11.20
C ALA A 86 -4.71 7.27 -9.86
N GLN A 87 -5.18 6.18 -9.23
CA GLN A 87 -5.67 6.25 -7.86
C GLN A 87 -4.52 6.41 -6.88
N ILE A 88 -4.65 7.36 -5.97
CA ILE A 88 -3.67 7.59 -4.90
C ILE A 88 -4.36 7.61 -3.54
N LEU A 89 -3.62 7.19 -2.50
CA LEU A 89 -3.94 7.49 -1.12
C LEU A 89 -3.25 8.79 -0.73
N ARG A 90 -4.03 9.78 -0.31
CA ARG A 90 -3.51 11.02 0.27
C ARG A 90 -3.68 10.96 1.79
N THR A 91 -2.56 11.06 2.50
CA THR A 91 -2.51 11.19 3.96
C THR A 91 -2.12 12.63 4.29
N THR A 92 -2.93 13.33 5.07
CA THR A 92 -2.72 14.74 5.38
C THR A 92 -2.80 14.98 6.87
N LEU A 93 -1.81 15.67 7.43
CA LEU A 93 -1.87 16.29 8.74
C LEU A 93 -2.37 17.72 8.58
N HIS A 94 -3.27 18.13 9.45
CA HIS A 94 -3.89 19.45 9.43
C HIS A 94 -3.77 20.12 10.79
N ARG A 95 -3.41 21.41 10.80
CA ARG A 95 -3.47 22.27 11.98
C ARG A 95 -3.69 23.73 11.54
N GLY A 96 -4.84 24.30 11.91
CA GLY A 96 -5.22 25.61 11.39
C GLY A 96 -5.24 25.63 9.86
N ASN A 97 -4.47 26.52 9.25
CA ASN A 97 -4.33 26.65 7.81
C ASN A 97 -3.12 25.88 7.23
N GLU A 98 -2.36 25.19 8.09
CA GLU A 98 -1.16 24.44 7.66
C GLU A 98 -1.47 22.98 7.41
N THR A 99 -0.79 22.39 6.43
CA THR A 99 -0.91 20.97 6.07
C THR A 99 0.44 20.36 5.72
N ILE A 100 0.62 19.09 6.10
CA ILE A 100 1.68 18.22 5.58
C ILE A 100 1.00 17.11 4.82
N VAL A 101 1.36 16.91 3.56
CA VAL A 101 0.72 15.95 2.65
C VAL A 101 1.71 14.87 2.21
N SER A 102 1.27 13.63 2.27
CA SER A 102 1.95 12.47 1.66
C SER A 102 0.99 11.78 0.70
N GLU A 103 1.48 11.47 -0.50
CA GLU A 103 0.70 10.83 -1.56
C GLU A 103 1.38 9.53 -2.00
N VAL A 104 0.62 8.44 -2.01
CA VAL A 104 1.12 7.12 -2.38
C VAL A 104 0.21 6.53 -3.46
N PRO A 105 0.75 6.16 -4.63
CA PRO A 105 -0.01 5.49 -5.67
C PRO A 105 -0.56 4.15 -5.17
N LEU A 106 -1.81 3.85 -5.52
CA LEU A 106 -2.40 2.54 -5.28
C LEU A 106 -2.01 1.60 -6.42
N PRO A 107 -1.63 0.35 -6.12
CA PRO A 107 -1.36 -0.62 -7.17
C PRO A 107 -2.63 -0.98 -7.94
N ALA A 108 -2.46 -1.38 -9.18
CA ALA A 108 -3.56 -1.94 -9.96
C ALA A 108 -4.07 -3.24 -9.29
N TYR A 109 -5.38 -3.41 -9.26
CA TYR A 109 -6.03 -4.56 -8.65
C TYR A 109 -7.11 -5.13 -9.60
N THR A 110 -7.33 -6.43 -9.51
CA THR A 110 -8.26 -7.15 -10.39
C THR A 110 -9.61 -7.41 -9.76
N ASN A 111 -9.71 -7.30 -8.43
CA ASN A 111 -10.96 -7.53 -7.70
C ASN A 111 -11.01 -6.73 -6.39
N SER A 112 -12.22 -6.58 -5.82
CA SER A 112 -12.50 -5.79 -4.63
C SER A 112 -11.75 -6.28 -3.37
N GLN A 113 -11.48 -7.58 -3.24
CA GLN A 113 -10.77 -8.14 -2.10
C GLN A 113 -9.29 -7.76 -2.12
N GLN A 114 -8.66 -7.81 -3.29
CA GLN A 114 -7.27 -7.35 -3.47
C GLN A 114 -7.17 -5.85 -3.20
N TRP A 115 -8.14 -5.06 -3.69
CA TRP A 115 -8.21 -3.63 -3.41
C TRP A 115 -8.29 -3.35 -1.90
N ALA A 116 -9.21 -4.00 -1.18
CA ALA A 116 -9.39 -3.82 0.25
C ALA A 116 -8.13 -4.19 1.05
N SER A 117 -7.45 -5.28 0.68
CA SER A 117 -6.19 -5.70 1.30
C SER A 117 -5.07 -4.71 1.03
N ALA A 118 -4.86 -4.32 -0.23
CA ALA A 118 -3.81 -3.38 -0.63
C ALA A 118 -4.02 -1.99 0.02
N THR A 119 -5.24 -1.49 0.04
CA THR A 119 -5.55 -0.20 0.65
C THR A 119 -5.36 -0.20 2.16
N THR A 120 -5.70 -1.30 2.84
CA THR A 120 -5.45 -1.44 4.28
C THR A 120 -3.95 -1.40 4.58
N TYR A 121 -3.14 -2.11 3.79
CA TYR A 121 -1.69 -2.11 3.91
C TYR A 121 -1.09 -0.72 3.68
N ILE A 122 -1.45 -0.07 2.56
CA ILE A 122 -0.91 1.25 2.20
C ILE A 122 -1.33 2.31 3.21
N ARG A 123 -2.57 2.28 3.72
CA ARG A 123 -3.01 3.18 4.78
C ARG A 123 -2.18 3.04 6.06
N ARG A 124 -1.85 1.80 6.44
CA ARG A 124 -1.00 1.51 7.60
C ARG A 124 0.39 2.09 7.42
N VAL A 125 1.06 1.77 6.31
CA VAL A 125 2.42 2.22 6.01
C VAL A 125 2.49 3.74 5.89
N SER A 126 1.55 4.36 5.19
CA SER A 126 1.49 5.82 5.04
C SER A 126 1.27 6.53 6.39
N LEU A 127 0.46 5.93 7.27
CA LEU A 127 0.22 6.47 8.60
C LEU A 127 1.48 6.40 9.47
N MET A 128 2.19 5.28 9.46
CA MET A 128 3.46 5.13 10.17
C MET A 128 4.51 6.12 9.67
N ALA A 129 4.65 6.23 8.34
CA ALA A 129 5.63 7.12 7.72
C ALA A 129 5.41 8.59 8.08
N ILE A 130 4.16 9.10 8.00
CA ILE A 130 3.87 10.50 8.29
C ILE A 130 3.94 10.83 9.78
N ALA A 131 3.70 9.84 10.65
CA ALA A 131 3.78 9.98 12.10
C ALA A 131 5.21 9.78 12.67
N GLY A 132 6.08 9.10 11.92
CA GLY A 132 7.44 8.78 12.37
C GLY A 132 7.49 7.61 13.35
N VAL A 133 6.59 6.62 13.23
CA VAL A 133 6.56 5.42 14.09
C VAL A 133 6.85 4.15 13.29
N CYS A 134 7.40 3.12 13.95
CA CYS A 134 7.65 1.81 13.39
C CYS A 134 6.65 0.80 13.93
N GLY A 135 6.03 0.01 13.07
CA GLY A 135 5.02 -0.99 13.43
C GLY A 135 5.32 -2.40 12.93
N ASP A 136 6.53 -2.64 12.46
CA ASP A 136 7.02 -3.93 12.04
C ASP A 136 8.28 -4.28 12.84
N GLU A 137 8.49 -5.57 13.15
CA GLU A 137 9.80 -6.04 13.64
C GLU A 137 10.82 -5.66 12.56
N ASP A 138 11.93 -5.00 12.95
CA ASP A 138 13.09 -4.83 12.06
C ASP A 138 13.64 -6.22 11.71
N ASP A 139 12.98 -6.86 10.78
CA ASP A 139 13.51 -8.01 10.08
C ASP A 139 14.52 -7.40 9.10
N ASP A 140 15.80 -7.64 9.40
CA ASP A 140 16.96 -7.04 8.74
C ASP A 140 16.70 -6.72 7.28
N ALA A 141 17.12 -5.55 6.83
CA ALA A 141 16.93 -5.04 5.46
C ALA A 141 17.28 -6.06 4.35
N GLU A 142 17.92 -7.15 4.67
CA GLU A 142 18.16 -8.32 3.85
C GLU A 142 16.88 -9.04 3.41
N ALA A 143 15.85 -9.14 4.25
CA ALA A 143 14.57 -9.76 3.86
C ALA A 143 13.82 -8.88 2.87
N ALA A 144 13.82 -7.56 3.05
CA ALA A 144 13.18 -6.63 2.11
C ALA A 144 13.91 -6.55 0.76
N VAL A 145 15.26 -6.60 0.77
CA VAL A 145 16.09 -6.64 -0.45
C VAL A 145 15.98 -8.00 -1.13
N GLN A 146 15.82 -9.11 -0.38
CA GLN A 146 15.56 -10.42 -0.95
C GLN A 146 14.14 -10.55 -1.51
N THR A 147 13.13 -9.86 -0.93
CA THR A 147 11.75 -9.86 -1.46
C THR A 147 11.62 -8.99 -2.71
N ALA A 148 12.38 -7.90 -2.83
CA ALA A 148 12.50 -7.13 -4.08
C ALA A 148 13.32 -7.88 -5.15
N ARG A 149 14.15 -8.87 -4.76
CA ARG A 149 14.95 -9.71 -5.67
C ARG A 149 14.40 -11.12 -5.87
N LYS A 150 13.39 -11.53 -5.08
CA LYS A 150 12.76 -12.86 -5.16
C LYS A 150 11.25 -12.70 -5.00
N THR A 151 10.55 -12.24 -6.06
CA THR A 151 9.51 -13.13 -6.56
C THR A 151 10.24 -14.47 -6.76
N PRO A 152 9.91 -15.58 -6.10
CA PRO A 152 10.48 -16.85 -6.49
C PRO A 152 10.10 -16.99 -7.95
N GLU A 153 11.07 -16.87 -8.83
CA GLU A 153 10.94 -17.31 -10.21
C GLU A 153 10.59 -18.79 -10.05
N LYS A 154 9.30 -19.06 -10.12
CA LYS A 154 8.79 -20.42 -10.03
C LYS A 154 9.56 -21.14 -11.13
N ALA A 155 10.41 -22.09 -10.77
CA ALA A 155 11.27 -22.77 -11.72
C ALA A 155 10.43 -23.06 -12.97
N ALA A 156 10.96 -22.71 -14.14
CA ALA A 156 10.23 -22.87 -15.37
C ALA A 156 9.71 -24.32 -15.44
N PRO A 157 8.45 -24.54 -15.82
CA PRO A 157 7.94 -25.90 -16.01
C PRO A 157 8.83 -26.69 -16.95
N ASP A 158 8.95 -27.97 -16.73
CA ASP A 158 9.73 -28.84 -17.60
C ASP A 158 9.30 -28.67 -19.06
N GLY A 159 10.25 -28.43 -19.94
CA GLY A 159 9.98 -28.19 -21.34
C GLY A 159 9.44 -26.80 -21.69
N PHE A 160 9.45 -25.83 -20.77
CA PHE A 160 8.93 -24.47 -21.01
C PHE A 160 9.55 -23.78 -22.24
N GLU A 161 10.87 -23.89 -22.42
CA GLU A 161 11.54 -23.26 -23.56
C GLU A 161 11.17 -23.92 -24.91
N ALA A 162 10.83 -25.21 -24.90
CA ALA A 162 10.30 -25.88 -26.09
C ALA A 162 8.91 -25.32 -26.46
N TRP A 163 8.01 -25.19 -25.46
CA TRP A 163 6.70 -24.57 -25.65
C TRP A 163 6.79 -23.12 -26.11
N TRP A 164 7.76 -22.34 -25.58
CA TRP A 164 7.94 -20.97 -25.99
C TRP A 164 8.32 -20.85 -27.47
N ARG A 165 9.22 -21.71 -27.97
CA ARG A 165 9.56 -21.77 -29.39
C ARG A 165 8.35 -22.17 -30.25
N GLU A 166 7.51 -23.10 -29.78
CA GLU A 166 6.28 -23.45 -30.50
C GLU A 166 5.32 -22.26 -30.59
N PHE A 167 5.24 -21.41 -29.56
CA PHE A 167 4.43 -20.19 -29.62
C PHE A 167 5.01 -19.18 -30.63
N GLU A 168 6.34 -19.03 -30.68
CA GLU A 168 6.99 -18.16 -31.66
C GLU A 168 6.75 -18.67 -33.10
N ASP A 169 6.89 -19.95 -33.34
CA ASP A 169 6.62 -20.57 -34.65
C ASP A 169 5.14 -20.49 -35.04
N ALA A 170 4.24 -20.66 -34.08
CA ALA A 170 2.80 -20.52 -34.30
C ALA A 170 2.41 -19.08 -34.61
N ALA A 171 3.04 -18.10 -33.98
CA ALA A 171 2.78 -16.68 -34.25
C ALA A 171 3.15 -16.29 -35.69
N GLN A 172 4.21 -16.90 -36.28
CA GLN A 172 4.58 -16.71 -37.67
C GLN A 172 3.55 -17.30 -38.68
N LYS A 173 2.69 -18.22 -38.23
CA LYS A 173 1.64 -18.84 -39.02
C LYS A 173 0.28 -18.14 -38.87
N GLY A 174 0.20 -17.12 -38.01
CA GLY A 174 -0.99 -16.29 -37.81
C GLY A 174 -1.77 -16.57 -36.53
N SER A 175 -2.79 -15.74 -36.32
CA SER A 175 -3.52 -15.68 -35.02
C SER A 175 -4.21 -16.99 -34.64
N ASP A 176 -4.74 -17.74 -35.59
CA ASP A 176 -5.48 -19.00 -35.31
C ASP A 176 -4.52 -20.14 -34.95
N ALA A 177 -3.35 -20.18 -35.59
CA ALA A 177 -2.30 -21.11 -35.24
C ALA A 177 -1.77 -20.83 -33.81
N LEU A 178 -1.54 -19.57 -33.43
CA LEU A 178 -1.11 -19.18 -32.11
C LEU A 178 -2.16 -19.53 -31.03
N LYS A 179 -3.45 -19.28 -31.29
CA LYS A 179 -4.56 -19.67 -30.39
C LYS A 179 -4.62 -21.19 -30.19
N SER A 180 -4.49 -21.95 -31.26
CA SER A 180 -4.49 -23.43 -31.22
C SER A 180 -3.31 -23.96 -30.42
N CYS A 181 -2.11 -23.42 -30.61
CA CYS A 181 -0.91 -23.78 -29.86
C CYS A 181 -1.09 -23.46 -28.36
N TRP A 182 -1.56 -22.26 -28.04
CA TRP A 182 -1.84 -21.86 -26.66
C TRP A 182 -2.87 -22.76 -25.96
N ALA A 183 -3.92 -23.16 -26.65
CA ALA A 183 -4.94 -24.06 -26.08
C ALA A 183 -4.40 -25.45 -25.75
N LYS A 184 -3.40 -25.94 -26.49
CA LYS A 184 -2.75 -27.25 -26.27
C LYS A 184 -1.70 -27.22 -25.16
N ALA A 185 -1.14 -26.05 -24.84
CA ALA A 185 -0.12 -25.92 -23.85
C ALA A 185 -0.62 -26.25 -22.44
N PRO A 186 0.17 -26.94 -21.59
CA PRO A 186 -0.18 -27.19 -20.19
C PRO A 186 -0.47 -25.92 -19.40
N THR A 187 -1.31 -26.02 -18.37
CA THR A 187 -1.75 -24.87 -17.59
C THR A 187 -0.59 -24.17 -16.87
N ASP A 188 0.39 -24.93 -16.38
CA ASP A 188 1.59 -24.41 -15.73
C ASP A 188 2.49 -23.61 -16.70
N VAL A 189 2.66 -24.10 -17.94
CA VAL A 189 3.37 -23.40 -19.02
C VAL A 189 2.68 -22.09 -19.34
N ARG A 190 1.35 -22.08 -19.51
CA ARG A 190 0.57 -20.86 -19.78
C ARG A 190 0.68 -19.84 -18.64
N THR A 191 0.56 -20.32 -17.40
CA THR A 191 0.67 -19.47 -16.22
C THR A 191 2.07 -18.86 -16.11
N HIS A 192 3.11 -19.67 -16.30
CA HIS A 192 4.50 -19.22 -16.27
C HIS A 192 4.80 -18.20 -17.38
N SER A 193 4.30 -18.45 -18.61
CA SER A 193 4.42 -17.50 -19.74
C SER A 193 3.84 -16.12 -19.41
N MET A 194 2.64 -16.09 -18.82
CA MET A 194 2.00 -14.81 -18.43
C MET A 194 2.73 -14.09 -17.29
N GLN A 195 3.30 -14.84 -16.36
CA GLN A 195 4.03 -14.28 -15.22
C GLN A 195 5.42 -13.74 -15.58
N THR A 196 6.15 -14.45 -16.46
CA THR A 196 7.56 -14.15 -16.75
C THR A 196 7.79 -13.47 -18.09
N ARG A 197 6.93 -13.74 -19.10
CA ARG A 197 7.07 -13.25 -20.49
C ARG A 197 5.80 -12.57 -21.01
N GLY A 198 4.99 -11.98 -20.13
CA GLY A 198 3.71 -11.35 -20.51
C GLY A 198 3.85 -10.30 -21.61
N GLN A 199 4.87 -9.45 -21.55
CA GLN A 199 5.13 -8.43 -22.59
C GLN A 199 5.55 -9.07 -23.93
N ALA A 200 6.39 -10.09 -23.90
CA ALA A 200 6.78 -10.85 -25.10
C ALA A 200 5.59 -11.59 -25.71
N TRP A 201 4.69 -12.13 -24.89
CA TRP A 201 3.45 -12.74 -25.33
C TRP A 201 2.52 -11.78 -26.09
N GLU A 202 2.37 -10.54 -25.59
CA GLU A 202 1.63 -9.49 -26.31
C GLU A 202 2.30 -9.17 -27.66
N GLY A 203 3.62 -9.17 -27.71
CA GLY A 203 4.38 -9.04 -28.96
C GLY A 203 4.10 -10.15 -29.97
N LEU A 204 4.03 -11.42 -29.52
CA LEU A 204 3.69 -12.56 -30.37
C LEU A 204 2.26 -12.45 -30.93
N LYS A 205 1.29 -12.03 -30.12
CA LYS A 205 -0.09 -11.79 -30.59
C LYS A 205 -0.16 -10.69 -31.64
N ALA A 206 0.57 -9.59 -31.42
CA ALA A 206 0.62 -8.49 -32.37
C ALA A 206 1.30 -8.90 -33.71
N ALA A 207 2.36 -9.72 -33.63
CA ALA A 207 3.01 -10.28 -34.82
C ALA A 207 2.08 -11.23 -35.58
N ALA A 208 1.42 -12.15 -34.87
CA ALA A 208 0.49 -13.11 -35.45
C ALA A 208 -0.75 -12.46 -36.14
N ALA A 209 -1.19 -11.31 -35.63
CA ALA A 209 -2.28 -10.54 -36.23
C ALA A 209 -1.92 -9.92 -37.58
N LYS A 210 -0.65 -9.67 -37.84
CA LYS A 210 -0.17 -9.09 -39.10
C LYS A 210 0.00 -10.13 -40.24
N VAL A 211 0.07 -11.40 -39.90
CA VAL A 211 0.27 -12.51 -40.88
C VAL A 211 -1.03 -12.89 -41.61
N GLY A 212 -2.20 -12.47 -41.11
CA GLY A 212 -3.52 -12.77 -41.67
C GLY A 212 -4.26 -11.56 -42.26
N ALA A 213 -3.57 -10.40 -42.33
CA ALA A 213 -4.06 -9.18 -42.98
C ALA A 213 -3.30 -8.99 -44.33
#